data_99c587a93a4c1492e43654a535d59ded
#
_entry.id   99c587a93a4c1492e43654a535d59ded
#
_cell.length_a   1.000
_cell.length_b   1.000
_cell.length_c   1.000
_cell.angle_alpha   90.00
_cell.angle_beta   90.00
_cell.angle_gamma   90.00
#
_symmetry.space_group_name_H-M   'P 1'
#
loop_
_entity.id
_entity.type
_entity.pdbx_description
1 polymer ?
#
loop_
_entity_poly.entity_id
_entity_poly.type
_entity_poly.pdbx_seq_one_letter_code
_entity_poly.pdbx_strand_id
1 'polypeptide(L)'
;AMTHGTKSGVAHFVVKNEYECMDRIKALLSYIPQNNTEETSIVLNDDDPNRLDHNIINILPEDSIKPYDMKEIIYSIIDNHNFFEIHELFAQNIIVGFARMHGRTIGIVANQPLFLAGALDIDSSNKAARFIRFCDCYNIPIVTLVDTPGYMPGTNQEHNGIIRHGSKLLYAYSEATIPKITIVIGKAYGGAYIAMGSKN
;
A
#
# COMPACT_ATOMS: atom_id res chain seq x y z
N ALA A 1 2.99 5.34 -22.85
CA ALA A 1 2.49 4.61 -21.68
C ALA A 1 3.49 4.67 -20.52
N MET A 2 4.75 4.25 -20.70
CA MET A 2 5.76 4.20 -19.62
C MET A 2 5.91 5.50 -18.83
N THR A 3 6.01 6.66 -19.51
CA THR A 3 6.13 7.96 -18.82
C THR A 3 4.96 8.23 -17.85
N HIS A 4 3.76 7.82 -18.23
CA HIS A 4 2.58 7.98 -17.41
C HIS A 4 2.52 6.96 -16.26
N GLY A 5 3.12 5.80 -16.43
CA GLY A 5 3.26 4.81 -15.36
C GLY A 5 4.37 5.11 -14.37
N THR A 6 5.48 5.78 -14.81
CA THR A 6 6.67 5.95 -13.97
C THR A 6 6.84 7.36 -13.40
N LYS A 7 6.45 8.40 -14.15
CA LYS A 7 6.73 9.79 -13.79
C LYS A 7 5.49 10.56 -13.34
N SER A 8 4.41 10.49 -14.12
CA SER A 8 3.21 11.29 -13.80
C SER A 8 2.20 10.54 -12.91
N GLY A 9 2.34 9.23 -12.75
CA GLY A 9 1.41 8.43 -11.96
C GLY A 9 -0.04 8.42 -12.47
N VAL A 10 -0.27 8.82 -13.74
CA VAL A 10 -1.61 8.83 -14.32
C VAL A 10 -2.07 7.40 -14.65
N ALA A 11 -1.16 6.58 -15.20
CA ALA A 11 -1.45 5.19 -15.50
C ALA A 11 -1.18 4.30 -14.29
N HIS A 12 -2.20 3.60 -13.80
CA HIS A 12 -2.08 2.68 -12.68
C HIS A 12 -1.39 1.38 -13.09
N PHE A 13 -1.60 0.97 -14.35
CA PHE A 13 -1.01 -0.22 -14.95
C PHE A 13 -0.44 0.11 -16.33
N VAL A 14 0.65 -0.53 -16.67
CA VAL A 14 1.23 -0.52 -18.01
C VAL A 14 1.36 -1.97 -18.45
N VAL A 15 0.66 -2.34 -19.49
CA VAL A 15 0.54 -3.71 -19.99
C VAL A 15 1.08 -3.82 -21.42
N LYS A 16 1.41 -5.02 -21.85
CA LYS A 16 2.04 -5.27 -23.15
C LYS A 16 1.04 -5.35 -24.30
N ASN A 17 -0.18 -5.77 -24.03
CA ASN A 17 -1.22 -6.01 -25.03
C ASN A 17 -2.63 -5.93 -24.41
N GLU A 18 -3.64 -6.03 -25.27
CA GLU A 18 -5.05 -5.93 -24.88
C GLU A 18 -5.52 -7.11 -24.02
N TYR A 19 -4.97 -8.30 -24.22
CA TYR A 19 -5.34 -9.49 -23.43
C TYR A 19 -4.90 -9.30 -21.97
N GLU A 20 -3.66 -8.86 -21.76
CA GLU A 20 -3.16 -8.54 -20.41
C GLU A 20 -3.97 -7.40 -19.79
N CYS A 21 -4.41 -6.42 -20.58
CA CYS A 21 -5.28 -5.34 -20.11
C CYS A 21 -6.61 -5.90 -19.59
N MET A 22 -7.26 -6.77 -20.37
CA MET A 22 -8.52 -7.41 -19.96
C MET A 22 -8.37 -8.26 -18.71
N ASP A 23 -7.25 -8.99 -18.58
CA ASP A 23 -6.98 -9.78 -17.38
C ASP A 23 -6.77 -8.90 -16.16
N ARG A 24 -6.08 -7.77 -16.28
CA ARG A 24 -5.93 -6.77 -15.20
C ARG A 24 -7.27 -6.18 -14.79
N ILE A 25 -8.15 -5.86 -15.74
CA ILE A 25 -9.50 -5.34 -15.45
C ILE A 25 -10.32 -6.40 -14.69
N LYS A 26 -10.34 -7.64 -15.16
CA LYS A 26 -11.05 -8.73 -14.48
C LYS A 26 -10.51 -8.96 -13.06
N ALA A 27 -9.18 -8.95 -12.90
CA ALA A 27 -8.56 -9.09 -11.60
C ALA A 27 -8.96 -7.95 -10.66
N LEU A 28 -8.92 -6.68 -11.11
CA LEU A 28 -9.36 -5.55 -10.31
C LEU A 28 -10.82 -5.68 -9.88
N LEU A 29 -11.70 -6.01 -10.81
CA LEU A 29 -13.14 -6.18 -10.54
C LEU A 29 -13.42 -7.31 -9.53
N SER A 30 -12.53 -8.29 -9.40
CA SER A 30 -12.69 -9.34 -8.40
C SER A 30 -12.43 -8.89 -6.96
N TYR A 31 -11.79 -7.73 -6.76
CA TYR A 31 -11.49 -7.17 -5.43
C TYR A 31 -12.50 -6.16 -4.94
N ILE A 32 -13.30 -5.57 -5.83
CA ILE A 32 -14.25 -4.51 -5.48
C ILE A 32 -15.69 -5.00 -5.57
N PRO A 33 -16.61 -4.46 -4.76
CA PRO A 33 -18.04 -4.73 -4.90
C PRO A 33 -18.61 -4.00 -6.11
N GLN A 34 -19.85 -4.30 -6.48
CA GLN A 34 -20.49 -3.65 -7.62
C GLN A 34 -20.81 -2.17 -7.38
N ASN A 35 -20.97 -1.79 -6.11
CA ASN A 35 -21.23 -0.42 -5.69
C ASN A 35 -20.81 -0.21 -4.24
N ASN A 36 -20.88 1.03 -3.76
CA ASN A 36 -20.42 1.41 -2.41
C ASN A 36 -21.37 1.01 -1.26
N THR A 37 -22.51 0.41 -1.55
CA THR A 37 -23.45 -0.09 -0.53
C THR A 37 -23.35 -1.60 -0.31
N GLU A 38 -22.54 -2.27 -1.10
CA GLU A 38 -22.30 -3.71 -1.00
C GLU A 38 -20.96 -4.01 -0.35
N GLU A 39 -20.86 -5.17 0.29
CA GLU A 39 -19.60 -5.71 0.77
C GLU A 39 -18.84 -6.44 -0.36
N THR A 40 -17.54 -6.52 -0.23
CA THR A 40 -16.71 -7.31 -1.14
C THR A 40 -17.05 -8.80 -1.02
N SER A 41 -17.03 -9.50 -2.14
CA SER A 41 -17.25 -10.95 -2.16
C SER A 41 -16.17 -11.69 -1.39
N ILE A 42 -16.57 -12.68 -0.59
CA ILE A 42 -15.63 -13.62 0.03
C ILE A 42 -15.28 -14.70 -0.99
N VAL A 43 -13.99 -14.86 -1.25
CA VAL A 43 -13.47 -15.91 -2.15
C VAL A 43 -12.93 -17.04 -1.32
N LEU A 44 -13.55 -18.21 -1.44
CA LEU A 44 -13.06 -19.41 -0.77
C LEU A 44 -11.69 -19.80 -1.34
N ASN A 45 -10.77 -20.11 -0.45
CA ASN A 45 -9.43 -20.57 -0.78
C ASN A 45 -8.99 -21.67 0.19
N ASP A 46 -7.93 -22.39 -0.16
CA ASP A 46 -7.40 -23.49 0.64
C ASP A 46 -6.23 -23.04 1.55
N ASP A 47 -5.93 -21.74 1.62
CA ASP A 47 -4.88 -21.21 2.49
C ASP A 47 -5.34 -21.24 3.96
N ASP A 48 -4.55 -21.86 4.83
CA ASP A 48 -4.88 -21.96 6.24
C ASP A 48 -4.75 -20.57 6.90
N PRO A 49 -5.86 -19.98 7.41
CA PRO A 49 -5.82 -18.67 8.05
C PRO A 49 -4.95 -18.65 9.33
N ASN A 50 -4.61 -19.81 9.88
CA ASN A 50 -3.77 -19.94 11.07
C ASN A 50 -2.32 -20.35 10.72
N ARG A 51 -1.96 -20.41 9.45
CA ARG A 51 -0.59 -20.73 9.06
C ARG A 51 0.40 -19.72 9.63
N LEU A 52 1.53 -20.22 10.06
CA LEU A 52 2.66 -19.41 10.54
C LEU A 52 3.80 -19.53 9.54
N ASP A 53 4.16 -18.41 8.93
CA ASP A 53 5.36 -18.36 8.09
C ASP A 53 6.59 -18.07 8.97
N HIS A 54 7.31 -19.14 9.32
CA HIS A 54 8.52 -19.02 10.15
C HIS A 54 9.67 -18.30 9.43
N ASN A 55 9.60 -18.15 8.09
CA ASN A 55 10.63 -17.46 7.32
C ASN A 55 10.54 -15.93 7.47
N ILE A 56 9.42 -15.40 7.94
CA ILE A 56 9.23 -13.95 8.10
C ILE A 56 10.30 -13.30 8.98
N ILE A 57 10.82 -14.04 9.97
CA ILE A 57 11.87 -13.55 10.85
C ILE A 57 13.20 -13.34 10.11
N ASN A 58 13.42 -14.05 9.00
CA ASN A 58 14.63 -13.95 8.20
C ASN A 58 14.58 -12.85 7.14
N ILE A 59 13.39 -12.25 6.91
CA ILE A 59 13.20 -11.17 5.93
C ILE A 59 13.82 -9.86 6.45
N LEU A 60 13.65 -9.64 7.76
CA LEU A 60 14.20 -8.43 8.39
C LEU A 60 15.71 -8.62 8.64
N PRO A 61 16.56 -7.72 8.10
CA PRO A 61 17.98 -7.78 8.37
C PRO A 61 18.27 -7.44 9.84
N GLU A 62 19.27 -8.09 10.42
CA GLU A 62 19.76 -7.76 11.78
C GLU A 62 20.24 -6.31 11.88
N ASP A 63 20.84 -5.81 10.80
CA ASP A 63 21.25 -4.41 10.68
C ASP A 63 20.08 -3.57 10.16
N SER A 64 19.54 -2.72 11.01
CA SER A 64 18.40 -1.83 10.69
C SER A 64 18.67 -0.81 9.58
N ILE A 65 19.92 -0.68 9.12
CA ILE A 65 20.30 0.21 8.02
C ILE A 65 20.14 -0.50 6.67
N LYS A 66 20.21 -1.84 6.63
CA LYS A 66 20.08 -2.60 5.40
C LYS A 66 18.64 -2.57 4.90
N PRO A 67 18.44 -2.22 3.63
CA PRO A 67 17.11 -2.28 3.03
C PRO A 67 16.67 -3.73 2.80
N TYR A 68 15.37 -3.96 2.84
CA TYR A 68 14.73 -5.23 2.49
C TYR A 68 13.48 -4.97 1.67
N ASP A 69 12.96 -5.99 0.99
CA ASP A 69 11.74 -5.88 0.21
C ASP A 69 10.51 -6.12 1.09
N MET A 70 9.73 -5.08 1.34
CA MET A 70 8.48 -5.19 2.11
C MET A 70 7.46 -6.13 1.43
N LYS A 71 7.57 -6.37 0.13
CA LYS A 71 6.68 -7.30 -0.57
C LYS A 71 6.82 -8.73 -0.04
N GLU A 72 8.00 -9.14 0.41
CA GLU A 72 8.20 -10.46 1.00
C GLU A 72 7.36 -10.63 2.28
N ILE A 73 7.26 -9.58 3.11
CA ILE A 73 6.38 -9.59 4.28
C ILE A 73 4.92 -9.60 3.85
N ILE A 74 4.55 -8.79 2.86
CA ILE A 74 3.18 -8.79 2.34
C ILE A 74 2.79 -10.19 1.88
N TYR A 75 3.62 -10.84 1.07
CA TYR A 75 3.35 -12.20 0.59
C TYR A 75 3.20 -13.22 1.72
N SER A 76 3.97 -13.08 2.80
CA SER A 76 3.90 -13.99 3.94
C SER A 76 2.56 -13.95 4.69
N ILE A 77 1.84 -12.84 4.65
CA ILE A 77 0.63 -12.64 5.46
C ILE A 77 -0.69 -12.72 4.68
N ILE A 78 -0.64 -12.71 3.35
CA ILE A 78 -1.83 -12.73 2.49
C ILE A 78 -2.14 -14.10 1.94
N ASP A 79 -3.38 -14.33 1.55
CA ASP A 79 -3.84 -15.60 0.98
C ASP A 79 -3.12 -15.92 -0.34
N ASN A 80 -2.63 -17.16 -0.45
CA ASN A 80 -2.00 -17.71 -1.66
C ASN A 80 -0.87 -16.83 -2.23
N HIS A 81 -0.26 -15.96 -1.42
CA HIS A 81 0.77 -14.99 -1.84
C HIS A 81 0.32 -14.11 -3.03
N ASN A 82 -0.99 -13.86 -3.17
CA ASN A 82 -1.56 -13.15 -4.31
C ASN A 82 -1.78 -11.66 -3.98
N PHE A 83 -0.88 -10.81 -4.46
CA PHE A 83 -0.92 -9.36 -4.28
C PHE A 83 -1.19 -8.64 -5.60
N PHE A 84 -2.22 -7.82 -5.63
CA PHE A 84 -2.57 -6.98 -6.78
C PHE A 84 -2.09 -5.55 -6.53
N GLU A 85 -0.83 -5.30 -6.86
CA GLU A 85 -0.21 -3.98 -6.65
C GLU A 85 -0.76 -2.94 -7.63
N ILE A 86 -1.04 -1.75 -7.12
CA ILE A 86 -1.49 -0.57 -7.87
C ILE A 86 -0.34 0.43 -7.97
N HIS A 87 -0.11 1.03 -9.14
CA HIS A 87 0.99 1.98 -9.36
C HIS A 87 2.38 1.40 -9.03
N GLU A 88 2.63 0.16 -9.38
CA GLU A 88 3.91 -0.51 -9.08
C GLU A 88 5.14 0.29 -9.54
N LEU A 89 5.04 0.98 -10.68
CA LEU A 89 6.13 1.74 -11.30
C LEU A 89 6.24 3.19 -10.81
N PHE A 90 5.28 3.67 -10.01
CA PHE A 90 5.22 5.06 -9.54
C PHE A 90 5.32 5.14 -8.02
N ALA A 91 6.11 6.12 -7.53
CA ALA A 91 6.33 6.33 -6.10
C ALA A 91 6.61 5.00 -5.38
N GLN A 92 7.70 4.34 -5.78
CA GLN A 92 8.03 2.98 -5.34
C GLN A 92 8.42 2.88 -3.87
N ASN A 93 8.67 4.00 -3.20
CA ASN A 93 8.91 4.11 -1.77
C ASN A 93 7.66 3.82 -0.90
N ILE A 94 6.48 3.71 -1.54
CA ILE A 94 5.25 3.22 -0.92
C ILE A 94 4.56 2.20 -1.82
N ILE A 95 4.10 1.12 -1.23
CA ILE A 95 3.34 0.05 -1.87
C ILE A 95 1.87 0.25 -1.53
N VAL A 96 1.00 0.18 -2.53
CA VAL A 96 -0.45 0.10 -2.33
C VAL A 96 -1.03 -0.96 -3.25
N GLY A 97 -2.01 -1.71 -2.77
CA GLY A 97 -2.63 -2.76 -3.58
C GLY A 97 -3.69 -3.54 -2.82
N PHE A 98 -4.33 -4.45 -3.52
CA PHE A 98 -5.33 -5.34 -2.97
C PHE A 98 -4.76 -6.72 -2.72
N ALA A 99 -5.22 -7.34 -1.64
CA ALA A 99 -4.94 -8.73 -1.30
C ALA A 99 -6.20 -9.37 -0.69
N ARG A 100 -6.08 -10.62 -0.30
CA ARG A 100 -7.11 -11.27 0.52
C ARG A 100 -6.49 -11.84 1.78
N MET A 101 -7.28 -11.80 2.85
CA MET A 101 -6.99 -12.49 4.11
C MET A 101 -8.25 -13.27 4.50
N HIS A 102 -8.12 -14.58 4.60
CA HIS A 102 -9.25 -15.50 4.81
C HIS A 102 -10.40 -15.26 3.81
N GLY A 103 -10.03 -15.11 2.54
CA GLY A 103 -10.94 -14.86 1.42
C GLY A 103 -11.51 -13.44 1.33
N ARG A 104 -11.34 -12.60 2.34
CA ARG A 104 -11.86 -11.23 2.38
C ARG A 104 -10.88 -10.27 1.72
N THR A 105 -11.39 -9.39 0.88
CA THR A 105 -10.57 -8.33 0.28
C THR A 105 -10.10 -7.34 1.33
N ILE A 106 -8.81 -7.00 1.29
CA ILE A 106 -8.17 -5.96 2.08
C ILE A 106 -7.34 -5.05 1.16
N GLY A 107 -7.21 -3.79 1.55
CA GLY A 107 -6.20 -2.88 1.01
C GLY A 107 -4.91 -2.96 1.82
N ILE A 108 -3.78 -2.98 1.15
CA ILE A 108 -2.44 -2.90 1.77
C ILE A 108 -1.87 -1.53 1.48
N VAL A 109 -1.33 -0.88 2.51
CA VAL A 109 -0.50 0.33 2.39
C VAL A 109 0.78 0.07 3.16
N ALA A 110 1.93 0.09 2.49
CA ALA A 110 3.20 -0.29 3.12
C ALA A 110 4.35 0.61 2.67
N ASN A 111 5.25 0.97 3.57
CA ASN A 111 6.51 1.58 3.16
C ASN A 111 7.39 0.54 2.46
N GLN A 112 8.18 0.98 1.48
CA GLN A 112 9.14 0.12 0.78
C GLN A 112 10.58 0.58 1.07
N PRO A 113 11.27 -0.07 2.01
CA PRO A 113 12.63 0.32 2.41
C PRO A 113 13.68 0.26 1.30
N LEU A 114 13.46 -0.53 0.23
CA LEU A 114 14.35 -0.56 -0.93
C LEU A 114 14.42 0.79 -1.66
N PHE A 115 13.39 1.63 -1.56
CA PHE A 115 13.33 2.94 -2.21
C PHE A 115 13.25 4.04 -1.16
N LEU A 116 14.19 4.97 -1.21
CA LEU A 116 14.26 6.12 -0.28
C LEU A 116 14.20 5.69 1.21
N ALA A 117 14.67 4.48 1.54
CA ALA A 117 14.57 3.88 2.88
C ALA A 117 13.13 3.90 3.46
N GLY A 118 12.10 3.90 2.62
CA GLY A 118 10.71 3.99 3.05
C GLY A 118 10.24 5.39 3.44
N ALA A 119 11.04 6.44 3.23
CA ALA A 119 10.65 7.81 3.52
C ALA A 119 9.49 8.25 2.62
N LEU A 120 8.56 9.04 3.16
CA LEU A 120 7.44 9.58 2.40
C LEU A 120 7.84 10.88 1.70
N ASP A 121 7.53 10.98 0.43
CA ASP A 121 7.63 12.18 -0.39
C ASP A 121 6.25 12.63 -0.88
N ILE A 122 6.22 13.64 -1.75
CA ILE A 122 4.98 14.18 -2.30
C ILE A 122 4.20 13.12 -3.07
N ASP A 123 4.87 12.34 -3.90
CA ASP A 123 4.22 11.37 -4.78
C ASP A 123 3.69 10.16 -4.01
N SER A 124 4.46 9.64 -3.07
CA SER A 124 4.03 8.54 -2.20
C SER A 124 2.83 8.95 -1.32
N SER A 125 2.84 10.18 -0.81
CA SER A 125 1.72 10.73 -0.02
C SER A 125 0.43 10.82 -0.85
N ASN A 126 0.52 11.32 -2.08
CA ASN A 126 -0.62 11.38 -2.99
C ASN A 126 -1.12 10.00 -3.42
N LYS A 127 -0.20 9.06 -3.74
CA LYS A 127 -0.52 7.67 -4.12
C LYS A 127 -1.29 6.97 -3.00
N ALA A 128 -0.76 7.00 -1.77
CA ALA A 128 -1.39 6.35 -0.63
C ALA A 128 -2.72 7.01 -0.25
N ALA A 129 -2.79 8.34 -0.17
CA ALA A 129 -4.03 9.04 0.17
C ALA A 129 -5.17 8.72 -0.80
N ARG A 130 -4.87 8.67 -2.10
CA ARG A 130 -5.86 8.30 -3.11
C ARG A 130 -6.35 6.86 -2.95
N PHE A 131 -5.42 5.93 -2.67
CA PHE A 131 -5.75 4.53 -2.49
C PHE A 131 -6.62 4.29 -1.24
N ILE A 132 -6.29 4.94 -0.12
CA ILE A 132 -7.06 4.86 1.13
C ILE A 132 -8.50 5.34 0.92
N ARG A 133 -8.69 6.48 0.25
CA ARG A 133 -10.02 7.01 -0.07
C ARG A 133 -10.80 6.09 -1.00
N PHE A 134 -10.12 5.41 -1.92
CA PHE A 134 -10.75 4.39 -2.75
C PHE A 134 -11.23 3.20 -1.90
N CYS A 135 -10.39 2.70 -0.99
CA CYS A 135 -10.77 1.62 -0.08
C CYS A 135 -11.96 2.01 0.79
N ASP A 136 -11.97 3.23 1.34
CA ASP A 136 -13.09 3.75 2.13
C ASP A 136 -14.39 3.83 1.32
N CYS A 137 -14.31 4.28 0.08
CA CYS A 137 -15.46 4.35 -0.83
C CYS A 137 -16.14 2.99 -1.06
N TYR A 138 -15.37 1.90 -1.04
CA TYR A 138 -15.85 0.54 -1.31
C TYR A 138 -15.86 -0.38 -0.09
N ASN A 139 -15.80 0.15 1.11
CA ASN A 139 -15.83 -0.60 2.37
C ASN A 139 -14.73 -1.67 2.49
N ILE A 140 -13.55 -1.40 1.94
CA ILE A 140 -12.40 -2.31 1.96
C ILE A 140 -11.50 -1.99 3.16
N PRO A 141 -11.37 -2.87 4.17
CA PRO A 141 -10.48 -2.69 5.30
C PRO A 141 -9.03 -2.50 4.87
N ILE A 142 -8.25 -1.73 5.64
CA ILE A 142 -6.85 -1.44 5.34
C ILE A 142 -5.93 -2.07 6.40
N VAL A 143 -4.88 -2.73 5.90
CA VAL A 143 -3.71 -3.13 6.69
C VAL A 143 -2.54 -2.25 6.27
N THR A 144 -1.99 -1.54 7.25
CA THR A 144 -0.84 -0.64 7.05
C THR A 144 0.41 -1.26 7.66
N LEU A 145 1.48 -1.40 6.88
CA LEU A 145 2.79 -1.87 7.33
C LEU A 145 3.76 -0.70 7.36
N VAL A 146 4.23 -0.34 8.56
CA VAL A 146 5.04 0.86 8.76
C VAL A 146 6.51 0.51 8.94
N ASP A 147 7.35 1.03 8.06
CA ASP A 147 8.79 1.14 8.22
C ASP A 147 9.27 2.42 7.52
N THR A 148 9.20 3.54 8.23
CA THR A 148 9.54 4.85 7.68
C THR A 148 10.42 5.67 8.62
N PRO A 149 11.50 6.29 8.10
CA PRO A 149 12.31 7.23 8.85
C PRO A 149 11.69 8.63 8.96
N GLY A 150 10.59 8.89 8.23
CA GLY A 150 9.94 10.20 8.22
C GLY A 150 9.55 10.67 6.83
N TYR A 151 9.21 11.95 6.72
CA TYR A 151 9.07 12.62 5.43
C TYR A 151 10.43 12.96 4.84
N MET A 152 10.53 12.90 3.50
CA MET A 152 11.74 13.22 2.76
C MET A 152 12.10 14.70 2.96
N PRO A 153 13.29 15.02 3.49
CA PRO A 153 13.74 16.40 3.63
C PRO A 153 14.26 16.95 2.30
N GLY A 154 14.41 18.27 2.24
CA GLY A 154 15.11 18.94 1.17
C GLY A 154 14.27 20.01 0.48
N THR A 155 14.98 20.99 -0.07
CA THR A 155 14.40 22.21 -0.68
C THR A 155 13.38 21.87 -1.77
N ASN A 156 13.63 20.84 -2.56
CA ASN A 156 12.69 20.41 -3.61
C ASN A 156 11.36 19.97 -3.01
N GLN A 157 11.37 19.16 -1.95
CA GLN A 157 10.16 18.69 -1.29
C GLN A 157 9.43 19.86 -0.59
N GLU A 158 10.16 20.70 0.10
CA GLU A 158 9.60 21.86 0.80
C GLU A 158 8.95 22.86 -0.17
N HIS A 159 9.65 23.25 -1.23
CA HIS A 159 9.13 24.21 -2.21
C HIS A 159 7.96 23.67 -3.02
N ASN A 160 7.90 22.37 -3.25
CA ASN A 160 6.78 21.71 -3.92
C ASN A 160 5.63 21.32 -2.97
N GLY A 161 5.75 21.67 -1.69
CA GLY A 161 4.65 21.58 -0.71
C GLY A 161 4.47 20.23 -0.07
N ILE A 162 5.55 19.58 0.39
CA ILE A 162 5.49 18.27 1.08
C ILE A 162 4.51 18.30 2.26
N ILE A 163 4.41 19.39 3.01
CA ILE A 163 3.46 19.52 4.13
C ILE A 163 2.03 19.45 3.62
N ARG A 164 1.71 20.19 2.56
CA ARG A 164 0.37 20.20 1.95
C ARG A 164 0.00 18.85 1.34
N HIS A 165 0.94 18.16 0.70
CA HIS A 165 0.70 16.84 0.11
C HIS A 165 0.71 15.74 1.16
N GLY A 166 1.61 15.81 2.14
CA GLY A 166 1.65 14.87 3.26
C GLY A 166 0.39 14.93 4.13
N SER A 167 -0.19 16.11 4.31
CA SER A 167 -1.45 16.25 5.03
C SER A 167 -2.62 15.53 4.37
N LYS A 168 -2.61 15.33 3.04
CA LYS A 168 -3.64 14.54 2.36
C LYS A 168 -3.66 13.08 2.84
N LEU A 169 -2.49 12.52 3.14
CA LEU A 169 -2.39 11.18 3.69
C LEU A 169 -3.00 11.13 5.10
N LEU A 170 -2.67 12.11 5.95
CA LEU A 170 -3.23 12.23 7.29
C LEU A 170 -4.76 12.35 7.23
N TYR A 171 -5.28 13.23 6.38
CA TYR A 171 -6.73 13.40 6.21
C TYR A 171 -7.39 12.12 5.69
N ALA A 172 -6.79 11.43 4.72
CA ALA A 172 -7.35 10.20 4.19
C ALA A 172 -7.52 9.13 5.28
N TYR A 173 -6.51 8.95 6.14
CA TYR A 173 -6.61 8.03 7.27
C TYR A 173 -7.62 8.49 8.35
N SER A 174 -7.70 9.79 8.60
CA SER A 174 -8.62 10.34 9.61
C SER A 174 -10.08 10.29 9.17
N GLU A 175 -10.35 10.54 7.89
CA GLU A 175 -11.71 10.52 7.32
C GLU A 175 -12.23 9.10 7.10
N ALA A 176 -11.35 8.14 6.80
CA ALA A 176 -11.75 6.78 6.48
C ALA A 176 -12.48 6.10 7.63
N THR A 177 -13.68 5.60 7.34
CA THR A 177 -14.58 4.94 8.30
C THR A 177 -14.40 3.43 8.38
N ILE A 178 -13.68 2.86 7.40
CA ILE A 178 -13.35 1.42 7.33
C ILE A 178 -12.42 0.98 8.47
N PRO A 179 -12.40 -0.32 8.80
CA PRO A 179 -11.42 -0.88 9.72
C PRO A 179 -9.99 -0.63 9.23
N LYS A 180 -9.14 -0.14 10.13
CA LYS A 180 -7.72 0.14 9.88
C LYS A 180 -6.87 -0.57 10.91
N ILE A 181 -5.94 -1.41 10.44
CA ILE A 181 -4.99 -2.12 11.29
C ILE A 181 -3.60 -1.65 10.89
N THR A 182 -2.83 -1.16 11.86
CA THR A 182 -1.45 -0.73 11.62
C THR A 182 -0.49 -1.63 12.36
N ILE A 183 0.52 -2.12 11.63
CA ILE A 183 1.59 -2.96 12.14
C ILE A 183 2.90 -2.21 11.90
N VAL A 184 3.63 -1.95 12.97
CA VAL A 184 4.98 -1.36 12.89
C VAL A 184 5.96 -2.50 12.68
N ILE A 185 6.62 -2.51 11.53
CA ILE A 185 7.61 -3.52 11.14
C ILE A 185 9.02 -3.09 11.56
N GLY A 186 9.36 -1.84 11.32
CA GLY A 186 10.68 -1.29 11.63
C GLY A 186 10.61 0.13 12.18
N LYS A 187 11.14 1.09 11.44
CA LYS A 187 11.17 2.51 11.85
C LYS A 187 9.77 3.11 11.80
N ALA A 188 9.43 3.92 12.79
CA ALA A 188 8.16 4.63 12.86
C ALA A 188 8.40 6.03 13.44
N TYR A 189 8.97 6.95 12.63
CA TYR A 189 9.45 8.22 13.11
C TYR A 189 8.67 9.42 12.53
N GLY A 190 8.53 10.44 13.38
CA GLY A 190 8.08 11.77 13.00
C GLY A 190 6.68 11.83 12.39
N GLY A 191 6.46 12.84 11.55
CA GLY A 191 5.18 13.11 10.92
C GLY A 191 4.68 12.00 9.99
N ALA A 192 5.57 11.22 9.40
CA ALA A 192 5.18 10.11 8.52
C ALA A 192 4.48 8.99 9.30
N TYR A 193 5.00 8.62 10.48
CA TYR A 193 4.32 7.68 11.36
C TYR A 193 2.96 8.22 11.83
N ILE A 194 2.91 9.50 12.22
CA ILE A 194 1.66 10.16 12.60
C ILE A 194 0.64 10.04 11.46
N ALA A 195 1.05 10.28 10.22
CA ALA A 195 0.16 10.22 9.06
C ALA A 195 -0.31 8.80 8.73
N MET A 196 0.53 7.76 8.95
CA MET A 196 0.22 6.38 8.53
C MET A 196 -0.41 5.52 9.61
N GLY A 197 -0.18 5.81 10.87
CA GLY A 197 -0.54 4.82 11.87
C GLY A 197 -0.77 5.32 13.27
N SER A 198 -0.73 6.62 13.50
CA SER A 198 -1.04 7.12 14.83
C SER A 198 -2.51 6.86 15.16
N LYS A 199 -2.73 6.43 16.38
CA LYS A 199 -4.05 6.33 16.95
C LYS A 199 -4.56 7.72 17.28
N ASN A 200 -5.77 8.00 16.93
CA ASN A 200 -6.53 9.17 17.41
C ASN A 200 -7.21 8.88 18.72
#